data_1c54f5cd941188cc33039f08c74233cf
#
_entry.id   1c54f5cd941188cc33039f08c74233cf
#
_cell.length_a   1.000
_cell.length_b   1.000
_cell.length_c   1.000
_cell.angle_alpha   90.00
_cell.angle_beta   90.00
_cell.angle_gamma   90.00
#
_symmetry.space_group_name_H-M   'P 1'
#
loop_
_entity.id
_entity.type
_entity.pdbx_description
1 polymer ?
#
loop_
_entity_poly.entity_id
_entity_poly.type
_entity_poly.pdbx_seq_one_letter_code
_entity_poly.pdbx_strand_id
1 'polypeptide(L)'
;MKNKILIELEVPLIEKKYDLFIPINKKVGTIKSLIEDELVQLTENSYKKEESTNLFSKETGIIYDVNKTVRDTDLKNGSRVILI
;
A
#
# COMPACT_ATOMS: atom_id res chain seq x y z
N MET A 1 -11.53 -11.70 7.39
CA MET A 1 -12.49 -10.66 7.02
C MET A 1 -12.78 -10.74 5.52
N LYS A 2 -14.07 -10.70 5.17
CA LYS A 2 -14.48 -10.93 3.78
C LYS A 2 -14.04 -9.86 2.79
N ASN A 3 -13.95 -8.61 3.24
CA ASN A 3 -13.71 -7.47 2.34
C ASN A 3 -12.34 -6.84 2.53
N LYS A 4 -11.47 -7.49 3.27
CA LYS A 4 -10.12 -6.99 3.51
C LYS A 4 -9.11 -8.11 3.37
N ILE A 5 -7.90 -7.73 2.98
CA ILE A 5 -6.75 -8.65 2.93
C ILE A 5 -5.63 -8.07 3.77
N LEU A 6 -4.80 -8.95 4.30
CA LEU A 6 -3.61 -8.56 5.06
C LEU A 6 -2.43 -8.53 4.10
N ILE A 7 -1.76 -7.39 4.02
CA ILE A 7 -0.54 -7.22 3.24
C ILE A 7 0.63 -6.81 4.12
N GLU A 8 1.85 -7.11 3.68
CA GLU A 8 3.06 -6.56 4.27
C GLU A 8 3.48 -5.36 3.43
N LEU A 9 3.52 -4.20 4.05
CA LEU A 9 3.95 -2.96 3.39
C LEU A 9 5.38 -2.64 3.80
N GLU A 10 6.25 -2.49 2.82
CA GLU A 10 7.61 -2.02 3.05
C GLU A 10 7.71 -0.56 2.58
N VAL A 11 8.27 0.30 3.43
CA VAL A 11 8.46 1.71 3.13
C VAL A 11 9.96 2.01 3.28
N PRO A 12 10.75 1.81 2.20
CA PRO A 12 12.21 1.95 2.26
C PRO A 12 12.70 3.32 2.73
N LEU A 13 11.97 4.38 2.36
CA LEU A 13 12.35 5.74 2.71
C LEU A 13 12.53 5.94 4.22
N ILE A 14 11.73 5.25 5.03
CA ILE A 14 11.80 5.33 6.49
C ILE A 14 12.28 4.03 7.11
N GLU A 15 12.73 3.07 6.29
CA GLU A 15 13.25 1.78 6.72
C GLU A 15 12.30 1.02 7.64
N LYS A 16 11.01 1.03 7.28
CA LYS A 16 9.96 0.38 8.08
C LYS A 16 9.15 -0.61 7.25
N LYS A 17 8.61 -1.61 7.94
CA LYS A 17 7.64 -2.57 7.40
C LYS A 17 6.44 -2.60 8.32
N TYR A 18 5.27 -2.73 7.72
CA TYR A 18 4.01 -2.77 8.45
C TYR A 18 3.13 -3.89 7.92
N ASP A 19 2.36 -4.51 8.80
CA ASP A 19 1.29 -5.40 8.40
C ASP A 19 -0.01 -4.60 8.42
N LEU A 20 -0.69 -4.54 7.30
CA LEU A 20 -1.88 -3.72 7.14
C LEU A 20 -3.03 -4.53 6.56
N PHE A 21 -4.23 -4.29 7.07
CA PHE A 21 -5.45 -4.74 6.40
C PHE A 21 -5.89 -3.66 5.42
N ILE A 22 -6.13 -4.06 4.16
CA ILE A 22 -6.63 -3.12 3.16
C ILE A 22 -7.95 -3.65 2.58
N PRO A 23 -8.91 -2.76 2.32
CA PRO A 23 -10.17 -3.16 1.70
C PRO A 23 -9.97 -3.54 0.24
N ILE A 24 -10.66 -4.59 -0.22
CA ILE A 24 -10.52 -5.06 -1.60
C ILE A 24 -11.46 -4.36 -2.57
N ASN A 25 -12.44 -3.63 -2.07
CA ASN A 25 -13.44 -2.95 -2.89
C ASN A 25 -13.12 -1.49 -3.19
N LYS A 26 -11.90 -1.07 -2.89
CA LYS A 26 -11.42 0.30 -3.16
C LYS A 26 -10.36 0.27 -4.25
N LYS A 27 -10.20 1.40 -4.94
CA LYS A 27 -9.14 1.55 -5.93
C LYS A 27 -7.77 1.60 -5.25
N VAL A 28 -6.76 1.11 -5.94
CA VAL A 28 -5.37 1.14 -5.45
C VAL A 28 -4.95 2.56 -5.09
N GLY A 29 -5.31 3.55 -5.92
CA GLY A 29 -4.98 4.95 -5.63
C GLY A 29 -5.58 5.45 -4.32
N THR A 30 -6.81 5.03 -4.00
CA THR A 30 -7.45 5.36 -2.74
C THR A 30 -6.70 4.71 -1.58
N ILE A 31 -6.31 3.44 -1.72
CA ILE A 31 -5.56 2.70 -0.70
C ILE A 31 -4.21 3.37 -0.48
N LYS A 32 -3.50 3.73 -1.56
CA LYS A 32 -2.22 4.43 -1.46
C LYS A 32 -2.35 5.71 -0.64
N SER A 33 -3.38 6.51 -0.93
CA SER A 33 -3.64 7.76 -0.21
C SER A 33 -3.89 7.51 1.27
N LEU A 34 -4.72 6.53 1.60
CA LEU A 34 -5.02 6.18 2.99
C LEU A 34 -3.78 5.68 3.73
N ILE A 35 -2.96 4.87 3.07
CA ILE A 35 -1.70 4.38 3.65
C ILE A 35 -0.77 5.55 3.95
N GLU A 36 -0.63 6.47 3.02
CA GLU A 36 0.26 7.62 3.22
C GLU A 36 -0.24 8.53 4.34
N ASP A 37 -1.55 8.74 4.44
CA ASP A 37 -2.13 9.52 5.55
C ASP A 37 -1.80 8.87 6.89
N GLU A 38 -1.90 7.56 6.97
CA GLU A 38 -1.57 6.81 8.19
C GLU A 38 -0.08 6.90 8.52
N LEU A 39 0.78 6.80 7.50
CA LEU A 39 2.23 6.90 7.68
C LEU A 39 2.64 8.28 8.21
N VAL A 40 2.01 9.34 7.73
CA VAL A 40 2.27 10.69 8.24
C VAL A 40 2.03 10.74 9.73
N GLN A 41 0.93 10.15 10.20
CA GLN A 41 0.60 10.13 11.63
C GLN A 41 1.52 9.21 12.44
N LEU A 42 1.75 7.98 11.95
CA LEU A 42 2.58 7.00 12.64
C LEU A 42 4.04 7.45 12.80
N THR A 43 4.52 8.27 11.89
CA THR A 43 5.92 8.73 11.89
C THR A 43 6.07 10.14 12.46
N GLU A 44 5.01 10.69 13.04
CA GLU A 44 5.02 12.05 13.58
C GLU A 44 5.50 13.08 12.55
N ASN A 45 4.99 12.96 11.31
CA ASN A 45 5.32 13.84 10.19
C ASN A 45 6.73 13.63 9.60
N SER A 46 7.42 12.56 9.96
CA SER A 46 8.70 12.21 9.31
C SER A 46 8.48 11.72 7.88
N TYR A 47 7.36 11.03 7.64
CA TYR A 47 6.97 10.65 6.29
C TYR A 47 6.13 11.78 5.69
N LYS A 48 6.47 12.17 4.46
CA LYS A 48 5.70 13.18 3.73
C LYS A 48 4.98 12.52 2.57
N LYS A 49 3.68 12.83 2.46
CA LYS A 49 2.85 12.32 1.38
C LYS A 49 3.27 12.95 0.06
N GLU A 50 3.49 12.13 -0.96
CA GLU A 50 3.88 12.60 -2.30
C GLU A 50 3.10 11.87 -3.37
N GLU A 51 2.73 12.59 -4.42
CA GLU A 51 2.01 12.02 -5.57
C GLU A 51 2.92 11.13 -6.43
N SER A 52 4.23 11.37 -6.39
CA SER A 52 5.19 10.63 -7.19
C SER A 52 5.49 9.23 -6.68
N THR A 53 5.05 8.89 -5.47
CA THR A 53 5.24 7.53 -4.95
C THR A 53 4.31 6.54 -5.62
N ASN A 54 4.73 5.29 -5.66
CA ASN A 54 3.96 4.20 -6.26
C ASN A 54 3.94 2.99 -5.34
N LEU A 55 2.93 2.14 -5.54
CA LEU A 55 2.87 0.83 -4.90
C LEU A 55 3.35 -0.22 -5.89
N PHE A 56 4.33 -1.02 -5.49
CA PHE A 56 4.90 -2.09 -6.29
C PHE A 56 4.67 -3.44 -5.63
N SER A 57 4.51 -4.47 -6.45
CA SER A 57 4.62 -5.84 -5.96
C SER A 57 6.08 -6.15 -5.66
N LYS A 58 6.39 -6.60 -4.45
CA LYS A 58 7.75 -7.01 -4.10
C LYS A 58 8.17 -8.27 -4.88
N GLU A 59 7.23 -9.16 -5.16
CA GLU A 59 7.51 -10.39 -5.88
C GLU A 59 7.81 -10.17 -7.36
N THR A 60 7.07 -9.26 -8.02
CA THR A 60 7.18 -9.07 -9.47
C THR A 60 7.89 -7.79 -9.86
N GLY A 61 7.96 -6.81 -8.96
CA GLY A 61 8.51 -5.49 -9.28
C GLY A 61 7.57 -4.63 -10.13
N ILE A 62 6.35 -5.09 -10.37
CA ILE A 62 5.39 -4.37 -11.21
C ILE A 62 4.63 -3.35 -10.39
N ILE A 63 4.45 -2.13 -10.96
CA ILE A 63 3.66 -1.06 -10.35
C ILE A 63 2.18 -1.43 -10.44
N TYR A 64 1.46 -1.28 -9.32
CA TYR A 64 0.01 -1.45 -9.32
C TYR A 64 -0.67 -0.25 -9.96
N ASP A 65 -1.65 -0.52 -10.82
CA ASP A 65 -2.44 0.52 -11.49
C ASP A 65 -3.38 1.19 -10.47
N VAL A 66 -3.20 2.50 -10.26
CA VAL A 66 -3.98 3.26 -9.27
C VAL A 66 -5.48 3.29 -9.59
N ASN A 67 -5.85 3.05 -10.85
CA ASN A 67 -7.24 3.08 -11.28
C ASN A 67 -7.96 1.74 -11.13
N LYS A 68 -7.23 0.68 -10.83
CA LYS A 68 -7.83 -0.64 -10.60
C LYS A 68 -8.29 -0.78 -9.16
N THR A 69 -9.40 -1.49 -8.99
CA THR A 69 -9.86 -1.92 -7.68
C THR A 69 -8.92 -3.01 -7.17
N VAL A 70 -8.65 -3.03 -5.88
CA VAL A 70 -7.73 -4.02 -5.28
C VAL A 70 -8.10 -5.44 -5.67
N ARG A 71 -9.41 -5.79 -5.65
CA ARG A 71 -9.86 -7.14 -6.02
C ARG A 71 -9.52 -7.53 -7.46
N ASP A 72 -9.30 -6.55 -8.35
CA ASP A 72 -8.98 -6.80 -9.75
C ASP A 72 -7.49 -6.85 -10.02
N THR A 73 -6.68 -6.80 -8.96
CA THR A 73 -5.24 -6.98 -9.02
C THR A 73 -4.86 -8.37 -8.51
N ASP A 74 -3.57 -8.67 -8.49
CA ASP A 74 -3.08 -9.91 -7.91
C ASP A 74 -2.90 -9.85 -6.38
N LEU A 75 -3.28 -8.72 -5.76
CA LEU A 75 -3.17 -8.56 -4.31
C LEU A 75 -4.05 -9.57 -3.58
N LYS A 76 -3.48 -10.21 -2.58
CA LYS A 76 -4.13 -11.23 -1.76
C LYS A 76 -3.53 -11.24 -0.36
N ASN A 77 -4.13 -12.03 0.52
CA ASN A 77 -3.55 -12.22 1.85
C ASN A 77 -2.09 -12.67 1.74
N GLY A 78 -1.21 -11.98 2.44
CA GLY A 78 0.21 -12.29 2.43
C GLY A 78 1.00 -11.59 1.34
N SER A 79 0.37 -10.81 0.46
CA SER A 79 1.09 -10.05 -0.56
C SER A 79 2.06 -9.08 0.09
N ARG A 80 3.26 -8.98 -0.51
CA ARG A 80 4.28 -8.02 -0.08
C ARG A 80 4.32 -6.87 -1.07
N VAL A 81 4.20 -5.65 -0.54
CA VAL A 81 4.04 -4.43 -1.32
C VAL A 81 5.09 -3.42 -0.88
N ILE A 82 5.63 -2.68 -1.83
CA ILE A 82 6.62 -1.63 -1.56
C ILE A 82 6.02 -0.29 -1.95
N LEU A 83 6.10 0.68 -1.05
CA LEU A 83 5.74 2.08 -1.31
C LEU A 83 7.03 2.86 -1.52
N ILE A 84 7.19 3.36 -2.74
CA ILE A 84 8.43 4.07 -3.07
C ILE A 84 8.23 5.16 -4.13
#